data_fface246ce67c3ccaef1ff909c164254
#
_entry.id   fface246ce67c3ccaef1ff909c164254
#
_cell.length_a   1.000
_cell.length_b   1.000
_cell.length_c   1.000
_cell.angle_alpha   90.00
_cell.angle_beta   90.00
_cell.angle_gamma   90.00
#
_symmetry.space_group_name_H-M   'P 1'
#
loop_
_entity.id
_entity.type
_entity.pdbx_description
1 polymer ?
#
loop_
_entity_poly.entity_id
_entity_poly.type
_entity_poly.pdbx_seq_one_letter_code
_entity_poly.pdbx_strand_id
1 'polypeptide(L)'
;MSSITLPAKAKEHPQVRTLNILRDLPTVADLIELCFSPTMDQDGQRYLSDMRRASRDDKFLRWANHMTETTSLPLTGYVWEENNKIVGNASLIPFRDNGKRIYLIANVATHPDHRRRGIGRILTQRAMDHARNKKASAVWL
;
A
#
# COMPACT_ATOMS: atom_id res chain seq x y z
N MET A 1 11.20 -3.18 13.00
CA MET A 1 10.90 -3.59 11.61
C MET A 1 12.13 -4.27 11.02
N SER A 2 11.88 -5.26 10.18
CA SER A 2 12.97 -6.04 9.58
C SER A 2 13.25 -5.55 8.18
N SER A 3 14.54 -5.36 7.88
CA SER A 3 15.01 -5.15 6.51
C SER A 3 15.13 -6.51 5.82
N ILE A 4 14.67 -6.60 4.58
CA ILE A 4 14.73 -7.83 3.80
C ILE A 4 15.49 -7.62 2.50
N THR A 5 16.12 -8.69 2.02
CA THR A 5 16.76 -8.69 0.69
C THR A 5 15.69 -8.80 -0.38
N LEU A 6 15.80 -7.95 -1.41
CA LEU A 6 14.85 -7.96 -2.51
C LEU A 6 15.00 -9.25 -3.34
N PRO A 7 13.92 -10.00 -3.58
CA PRO A 7 13.96 -11.19 -4.41
C PRO A 7 14.10 -10.83 -5.90
N ALA A 8 14.18 -11.86 -6.75
CA ALA A 8 14.09 -11.67 -8.19
C ALA A 8 12.74 -11.04 -8.57
N LYS A 9 12.72 -10.34 -9.71
CA LYS A 9 11.52 -9.66 -10.19
C LYS A 9 10.32 -10.62 -10.26
N ALA A 10 9.19 -10.19 -9.69
CA ALA A 10 7.96 -10.96 -9.74
C ALA A 10 7.35 -10.95 -11.14
N LYS A 11 6.61 -12.02 -11.47
CA LYS A 11 5.82 -12.06 -12.70
C LYS A 11 4.69 -11.03 -12.62
N GLU A 12 4.39 -10.42 -13.75
CA GLU A 12 3.20 -9.57 -13.85
C GLU A 12 1.95 -10.41 -13.68
N HIS A 13 0.95 -9.83 -13.02
CA HIS A 13 -0.33 -10.48 -12.79
C HIS A 13 -1.45 -9.53 -13.26
N PRO A 14 -2.40 -10.01 -14.07
CA PRO A 14 -3.40 -9.12 -14.67
C PRO A 14 -4.33 -8.44 -13.66
N GLN A 15 -4.50 -9.01 -12.46
CA GLN A 15 -5.32 -8.41 -11.42
C GLN A 15 -4.57 -7.35 -10.60
N VAL A 16 -3.25 -7.28 -10.71
CA VAL A 16 -2.45 -6.32 -9.95
C VAL A 16 -2.31 -5.03 -10.73
N ARG A 17 -2.61 -3.92 -10.09
CA ARG A 17 -2.38 -2.59 -10.65
C ARG A 17 -1.92 -1.62 -9.58
N THR A 18 -1.42 -0.48 -10.00
CA THR A 18 -1.05 0.60 -9.07
C THR A 18 -2.29 1.18 -8.42
N LEU A 19 -2.12 1.65 -7.18
CA LEU A 19 -3.14 2.40 -6.48
C LEU A 19 -3.43 3.72 -7.20
N ASN A 20 -4.70 4.00 -7.45
CA ASN A 20 -5.16 5.30 -7.94
C ASN A 20 -5.80 6.06 -6.78
N ILE A 21 -5.08 7.01 -6.20
CA ILE A 21 -5.54 7.72 -5.00
C ILE A 21 -6.80 8.55 -5.24
N LEU A 22 -7.04 8.98 -6.48
CA LEU A 22 -8.23 9.75 -6.80
C LEU A 22 -9.52 8.93 -6.71
N ARG A 23 -9.40 7.60 -6.75
CA ARG A 23 -10.53 6.69 -6.80
C ARG A 23 -10.54 5.64 -5.70
N ASP A 24 -9.37 5.10 -5.35
CA ASP A 24 -9.29 3.85 -4.59
C ASP A 24 -9.22 4.02 -3.07
N LEU A 25 -8.81 5.19 -2.56
CA LEU A 25 -8.55 5.36 -1.12
C LEU A 25 -9.72 4.97 -0.22
N PRO A 26 -10.97 5.34 -0.51
CA PRO A 26 -12.09 4.93 0.36
C PRO A 26 -12.23 3.41 0.43
N THR A 27 -12.11 2.74 -0.72
CA THR A 27 -12.23 1.27 -0.78
C THR A 27 -11.08 0.59 -0.06
N VAL A 28 -9.86 1.10 -0.21
CA VAL A 28 -8.69 0.57 0.49
C VAL A 28 -8.83 0.79 2.00
N ALA A 29 -9.32 1.94 2.44
CA ALA A 29 -9.59 2.19 3.85
C ALA A 29 -10.62 1.19 4.42
N ASP A 30 -11.68 0.91 3.67
CA ASP A 30 -12.68 -0.09 4.05
C ASP A 30 -12.06 -1.49 4.18
N LEU A 31 -11.20 -1.86 3.25
CA LEU A 31 -10.51 -3.16 3.27
C LEU A 31 -9.58 -3.27 4.49
N ILE A 32 -8.83 -2.22 4.79
CA ILE A 32 -7.94 -2.18 5.97
C ILE A 32 -8.76 -2.32 7.25
N GLU A 33 -9.86 -1.59 7.36
CA GLU A 33 -10.73 -1.68 8.52
C GLU A 33 -11.30 -3.08 8.69
N LEU A 34 -11.78 -3.68 7.61
CA LEU A 34 -12.31 -5.05 7.63
C LEU A 34 -11.27 -6.06 8.13
N CYS A 35 -10.03 -5.93 7.67
CA CYS A 35 -8.97 -6.89 7.98
C CYS A 35 -8.36 -6.70 9.38
N PHE A 36 -8.27 -5.47 9.86
CA PHE A 36 -7.45 -5.15 11.04
C PHE A 36 -8.22 -4.56 12.22
N SER A 37 -9.49 -4.18 12.06
CA SER A 37 -10.24 -3.52 13.15
C SER A 37 -10.24 -4.27 14.47
N PRO A 38 -10.31 -5.62 14.51
CA PRO A 38 -10.32 -6.34 15.79
C PRO A 38 -9.03 -6.21 16.60
N THR A 39 -7.92 -5.90 15.96
CA THR A 39 -6.59 -5.78 16.59
C THR A 39 -6.04 -4.36 16.55
N MET A 40 -6.84 -3.41 16.07
CA MET A 40 -6.40 -2.04 15.84
C MET A 40 -6.45 -1.23 17.13
N ASP A 41 -5.31 -0.64 17.50
CA ASP A 41 -5.21 0.28 18.62
C ASP A 41 -5.65 1.72 18.21
N GLN A 42 -5.49 2.67 19.14
CA GLN A 42 -5.85 4.06 18.87
C GLN A 42 -5.03 4.67 17.73
N ASP A 43 -3.76 4.34 17.65
CA ASP A 43 -2.90 4.86 16.58
C ASP A 43 -3.31 4.34 15.22
N GLY A 44 -3.67 3.06 15.14
CA GLY A 44 -4.21 2.46 13.92
C GLY A 44 -5.54 3.10 13.50
N GLN A 45 -6.43 3.35 14.47
CA GLN A 45 -7.70 4.02 14.18
C GLN A 45 -7.51 5.46 13.71
N ARG A 46 -6.56 6.19 14.31
CA ARG A 46 -6.22 7.54 13.89
C ARG A 46 -5.65 7.55 12.47
N TYR A 47 -4.77 6.61 12.17
CA TYR A 47 -4.21 6.44 10.84
C TYR A 47 -5.30 6.19 9.79
N LEU A 48 -6.24 5.31 10.09
CA LEU A 48 -7.37 5.02 9.22
C LEU A 48 -8.27 6.25 9.04
N SER A 49 -8.52 6.98 10.12
CA SER A 49 -9.30 8.23 10.08
C SER A 49 -8.62 9.28 9.20
N ASP A 50 -7.30 9.42 9.31
CA ASP A 50 -6.52 10.35 8.48
C ASP A 50 -6.58 9.95 7.00
N MET A 51 -6.51 8.67 6.70
CA MET A 51 -6.65 8.16 5.34
C MET A 51 -8.03 8.49 4.77
N ARG A 52 -9.09 8.30 5.55
CA ARG A 52 -10.46 8.61 5.14
C ARG A 52 -10.65 10.11 4.92
N ARG A 53 -10.05 10.93 5.79
CA ARG A 53 -10.10 12.39 5.63
C ARG A 53 -9.40 12.82 4.35
N ALA A 54 -8.21 12.29 4.09
CA ALA A 54 -7.46 12.56 2.86
C ALA A 54 -8.27 12.15 1.63
N SER A 55 -9.01 11.04 1.69
CA SER A 55 -9.81 10.55 0.56
C SER A 55 -10.98 11.46 0.17
N ARG A 56 -11.35 12.38 1.06
CA ARG A 56 -12.45 13.34 0.82
C ARG A 56 -11.96 14.72 0.39
N ASP A 57 -10.64 14.93 0.38
CA ASP A 57 -10.05 16.21 0.04
C ASP A 57 -9.54 16.19 -1.41
N ASP A 58 -10.39 16.61 -2.35
CA ASP A 58 -10.08 16.58 -3.76
C ASP A 58 -8.85 17.42 -4.13
N LYS A 59 -8.66 18.55 -3.48
CA LYS A 59 -7.49 19.42 -3.74
C LYS A 59 -6.21 18.72 -3.29
N PHE A 60 -6.22 18.12 -2.10
CA PHE A 60 -5.10 17.37 -1.58
C PHE A 60 -4.78 16.19 -2.50
N LEU A 61 -5.79 15.41 -2.94
CA LEU A 61 -5.59 14.26 -3.80
C LEU A 61 -5.01 14.64 -5.15
N ARG A 62 -5.48 15.73 -5.76
CA ARG A 62 -4.93 16.20 -7.04
C ARG A 62 -3.48 16.63 -6.89
N TRP A 63 -3.18 17.37 -5.83
CA TRP A 63 -1.80 17.75 -5.52
C TRP A 63 -0.92 16.51 -5.30
N ALA A 64 -1.36 15.59 -4.46
CA ALA A 64 -0.62 14.38 -4.14
C ALA A 64 -0.42 13.47 -5.36
N ASN A 65 -1.38 13.47 -6.28
CA ASN A 65 -1.28 12.67 -7.50
C ASN A 65 -0.16 13.15 -8.44
N HIS A 66 0.21 14.42 -8.36
CA HIS A 66 1.33 14.99 -9.10
C HIS A 66 2.66 14.91 -8.35
N MET A 67 2.61 14.68 -7.04
CA MET A 67 3.76 14.62 -6.16
C MET A 67 3.99 13.18 -5.73
N THR A 68 5.04 12.55 -6.21
CA THR A 68 5.36 11.19 -5.81
C THR A 68 6.14 11.19 -4.50
N GLU A 69 5.71 10.34 -3.57
CA GLU A 69 6.50 9.97 -2.40
C GLU A 69 6.84 11.13 -1.45
N THR A 70 5.92 12.09 -1.26
CA THR A 70 6.17 13.26 -0.42
C THR A 70 5.46 13.23 0.91
N THR A 71 4.61 12.23 1.18
CA THR A 71 3.83 12.16 2.42
C THR A 71 4.06 10.83 3.11
N SER A 72 3.81 10.80 4.43
CA SER A 72 3.82 9.57 5.22
C SER A 72 2.52 8.76 5.10
N LEU A 73 1.56 9.24 4.33
CA LEU A 73 0.34 8.52 4.05
C LEU A 73 0.58 7.45 2.97
N PRO A 74 -0.19 6.34 2.98
CA PRO A 74 -0.01 5.26 2.01
C PRO A 74 -0.63 5.60 0.66
N LEU A 75 -0.08 6.62 0.00
CA LEU A 75 -0.57 7.12 -1.29
C LEU A 75 0.07 6.41 -2.49
N THR A 76 1.02 5.54 -2.24
CA THR A 76 1.65 4.68 -3.25
C THR A 76 1.44 3.24 -2.85
N GLY A 77 1.21 2.38 -3.82
CA GLY A 77 1.05 0.97 -3.56
C GLY A 77 0.40 0.22 -4.70
N TYR A 78 0.01 -0.99 -4.43
CA TYR A 78 -0.58 -1.90 -5.40
C TYR A 78 -1.84 -2.50 -4.82
N VAL A 79 -2.81 -2.70 -5.71
CA VAL A 79 -4.08 -3.33 -5.36
C VAL A 79 -4.33 -4.53 -6.24
N TRP A 80 -5.09 -5.49 -5.72
CA TRP A 80 -5.62 -6.62 -6.48
C TRP A 80 -7.08 -6.33 -6.78
N GLU A 81 -7.41 -6.22 -8.05
CA GLU A 81 -8.77 -5.95 -8.50
C GLU A 81 -9.32 -7.14 -9.27
N GLU A 82 -10.46 -7.61 -8.84
CA GLU A 82 -11.19 -8.72 -9.46
C GLU A 82 -12.65 -8.32 -9.61
N ASN A 83 -13.23 -8.53 -10.80
CA ASN A 83 -14.63 -8.19 -11.06
C ASN A 83 -14.99 -6.77 -10.63
N ASN A 84 -14.10 -5.81 -10.92
CA ASN A 84 -14.23 -4.40 -10.57
C ASN A 84 -14.25 -4.12 -9.06
N LYS A 85 -13.75 -5.06 -8.23
CA LYS A 85 -13.66 -4.90 -6.79
C LYS A 85 -12.21 -5.05 -6.33
N ILE A 86 -11.79 -4.17 -5.44
CA ILE A 86 -10.48 -4.27 -4.79
C ILE A 86 -10.61 -5.25 -3.63
N VAL A 87 -9.87 -6.36 -3.71
CA VAL A 87 -9.87 -7.40 -2.68
C VAL A 87 -8.52 -7.59 -2.02
N GLY A 88 -7.51 -6.86 -2.45
CA GLY A 88 -6.18 -6.88 -1.86
C GLY A 88 -5.48 -5.54 -1.98
N ASN A 89 -4.58 -5.27 -1.03
CA ASN A 89 -3.78 -4.05 -0.98
C ASN A 89 -2.41 -4.31 -0.37
N ALA A 90 -1.41 -3.61 -0.88
CA ALA A 90 -0.11 -3.45 -0.23
C ALA A 90 0.34 -2.01 -0.43
N SER A 91 0.51 -1.28 0.64
CA SER A 91 0.94 0.12 0.62
C SER A 91 2.45 0.22 0.70
N LEU A 92 3.00 1.19 -0.01
CA LEU A 92 4.41 1.57 0.04
C LEU A 92 4.52 2.95 0.66
N ILE A 93 5.25 3.03 1.77
CA ILE A 93 5.47 4.30 2.45
C ILE A 93 6.95 4.64 2.33
N PRO A 94 7.30 5.68 1.56
CA PRO A 94 8.69 6.08 1.40
C PRO A 94 9.15 6.91 2.58
N PHE A 95 10.40 6.72 2.99
CA PHE A 95 11.05 7.61 3.93
C PHE A 95 12.56 7.55 3.75
N ARG A 96 13.26 8.41 4.47
CA ARG A 96 14.71 8.46 4.40
C ARG A 96 15.32 8.13 5.76
N ASP A 97 16.39 7.33 5.72
CA ASP A 97 17.20 7.01 6.86
C ASP A 97 18.68 7.27 6.49
N ASN A 98 19.31 8.21 7.20
CA ASN A 98 20.68 8.65 6.88
C ASN A 98 20.86 9.05 5.41
N GLY A 99 19.85 9.73 4.84
CA GLY A 99 19.86 10.17 3.44
C GLY A 99 19.56 9.08 2.43
N LYS A 100 19.38 7.84 2.86
CA LYS A 100 19.07 6.71 1.98
C LYS A 100 17.56 6.53 1.86
N ARG A 101 17.11 6.19 0.66
CA ARG A 101 15.70 5.89 0.42
C ARG A 101 15.35 4.50 0.93
N ILE A 102 14.31 4.46 1.74
CA ILE A 102 13.78 3.21 2.30
C ILE A 102 12.27 3.19 2.04
N TYR A 103 11.73 2.01 1.82
CA TYR A 103 10.28 1.79 1.75
C TYR A 103 9.81 0.91 2.89
N LEU A 104 8.73 1.33 3.52
CA LEU A 104 7.95 0.48 4.42
C LEU A 104 6.80 -0.12 3.62
N ILE A 105 6.71 -1.45 3.58
CA ILE A 105 5.54 -2.14 3.04
C ILE A 105 4.57 -2.32 4.21
N ALA A 106 3.40 -1.74 4.09
CA ALA A 106 2.40 -1.72 5.15
C ALA A 106 1.02 -2.03 4.57
N ASN A 107 0.05 -2.24 5.45
CA ASN A 107 -1.35 -2.44 5.07
C ASN A 107 -1.52 -3.57 4.05
N VAL A 108 -0.76 -4.64 4.20
CA VAL A 108 -0.93 -5.83 3.37
C VAL A 108 -2.21 -6.52 3.82
N ALA A 109 -3.25 -6.37 3.05
CA ALA A 109 -4.59 -6.81 3.39
C ALA A 109 -5.19 -7.61 2.25
N THR A 110 -5.86 -8.71 2.58
CA THR A 110 -6.64 -9.50 1.63
C THR A 110 -8.01 -9.72 2.21
N HIS A 111 -9.05 -9.42 1.42
CA HIS A 111 -10.43 -9.65 1.82
C HIS A 111 -10.61 -11.10 2.28
N PRO A 112 -11.32 -11.35 3.40
CA PRO A 112 -11.44 -12.71 3.94
C PRO A 112 -11.90 -13.76 2.95
N ASP A 113 -12.80 -13.41 2.03
CA ASP A 113 -13.32 -14.34 1.03
C ASP A 113 -12.33 -14.69 -0.07
N HIS A 114 -11.19 -14.02 -0.12
CA HIS A 114 -10.17 -14.19 -1.16
C HIS A 114 -8.82 -14.65 -0.62
N ARG A 115 -8.75 -15.03 0.64
CA ARG A 115 -7.53 -15.52 1.27
C ARG A 115 -7.13 -16.90 0.76
N ARG A 116 -5.87 -17.31 1.04
CA ARG A 116 -5.28 -18.59 0.63
C ARG A 116 -5.08 -18.73 -0.88
N ARG A 117 -5.02 -17.61 -1.60
CA ARG A 117 -4.76 -17.56 -3.04
C ARG A 117 -3.40 -16.95 -3.38
N GLY A 118 -2.62 -16.58 -2.37
CA GLY A 118 -1.32 -15.94 -2.55
C GLY A 118 -1.39 -14.46 -2.93
N ILE A 119 -2.54 -13.80 -2.79
CA ILE A 119 -2.74 -12.40 -3.18
C ILE A 119 -1.77 -11.48 -2.41
N GLY A 120 -1.73 -11.61 -1.09
CA GLY A 120 -0.85 -10.78 -0.26
C GLY A 120 0.62 -10.96 -0.63
N ARG A 121 1.05 -12.20 -0.90
CA ARG A 121 2.42 -12.48 -1.33
C ARG A 121 2.74 -11.85 -2.68
N ILE A 122 1.84 -11.96 -3.63
CA ILE A 122 2.02 -11.37 -4.97
C ILE A 122 2.12 -9.86 -4.88
N LEU A 123 1.24 -9.23 -4.10
CA LEU A 123 1.26 -7.77 -3.89
C LEU A 123 2.55 -7.33 -3.19
N THR A 124 3.00 -8.08 -2.19
CA THR A 124 4.26 -7.78 -1.49
C THR A 124 5.45 -7.88 -2.43
N GLN A 125 5.49 -8.91 -3.28
CA GLN A 125 6.54 -9.02 -4.29
C GLN A 125 6.53 -7.86 -5.27
N ARG A 126 5.34 -7.44 -5.68
CA ARG A 126 5.21 -6.29 -6.60
C ARG A 126 5.69 -5.00 -5.94
N ALA A 127 5.39 -4.82 -4.65
CA ALA A 127 5.89 -3.69 -3.88
C ALA A 127 7.42 -3.71 -3.75
N MET A 128 8.00 -4.88 -3.54
CA MET A 128 9.46 -5.03 -3.51
C MET A 128 10.12 -4.70 -4.86
N ASP A 129 9.48 -5.09 -5.95
CA ASP A 129 9.96 -4.72 -7.30
C ASP A 129 9.93 -3.21 -7.50
N HIS A 130 8.90 -2.55 -7.00
CA HIS A 130 8.80 -1.08 -7.02
C HIS A 130 10.00 -0.45 -6.29
N ALA A 131 10.30 -0.93 -5.10
CA ALA A 131 11.43 -0.44 -4.31
C ALA A 131 12.75 -0.66 -5.04
N ARG A 132 12.91 -1.81 -5.68
CA ARG A 132 14.10 -2.11 -6.49
C ARG A 132 14.24 -1.14 -7.66
N ASN A 133 13.16 -0.89 -8.38
CA ASN A 133 13.16 0.02 -9.54
C ASN A 133 13.46 1.46 -9.12
N LYS A 134 13.12 1.84 -7.90
CA LYS A 134 13.46 3.15 -7.32
C LYS A 134 14.83 3.17 -6.65
N LYS A 135 15.61 2.10 -6.77
CA LYS A 135 16.94 1.97 -6.18
C LYS A 135 16.97 2.21 -4.67
N ALA A 136 15.96 1.71 -3.97
CA ALA A 136 15.89 1.80 -2.53
C ALA A 136 17.05 1.03 -1.88
N SER A 137 17.56 1.56 -0.77
CA SER A 137 18.62 0.90 0.01
C SER A 137 18.09 -0.27 0.81
N ALA A 138 16.82 -0.21 1.23
CA ALA A 138 16.18 -1.26 2.01
C ALA A 138 14.66 -1.20 1.88
N VAL A 139 14.03 -2.32 2.20
CA VAL A 139 12.59 -2.44 2.36
C VAL A 139 12.33 -2.97 3.76
N TRP A 140 11.43 -2.34 4.49
CA TRP A 140 11.02 -2.76 5.82
C TRP A 140 9.58 -3.30 5.77
N LEU A 141 9.37 -4.30 6.60
CA LEU A 141 8.07 -4.94 6.79
C LEU A 141 7.65 -4.84 8.24
#